data_b64ebbb77a44a343671f4012eca09dd0
#
_entry.id   b64ebbb77a44a343671f4012eca09dd0
#
_cell.length_a   1.000
_cell.length_b   1.000
_cell.length_c   1.000
_cell.angle_alpha   90.00
_cell.angle_beta   90.00
_cell.angle_gamma   90.00
#
_symmetry.space_group_name_H-M   'P 1'
#
loop_
_entity.id
_entity.type
_entity.pdbx_description
1 polymer ?
#
loop_
_entity_poly.entity_id
_entity_poly.type
_entity_poly.pdbx_seq_one_letter_code
_entity_poly.pdbx_strand_id
1 'polypeptide(L)'
;MWTSAAVAGETSSSSDSDNQHILEFWGYHAYMGTETYSDTLLLRYYQPLEFDQWRGTLRLDTSNVSVYSHSPSETGVDHHGAGTTFLTAWGTVANFNQSWSSSAGGRVILPVALSNQWVAGPQVGASYKPPLGTQTWLADFSPLTRYMYGFDVQNNTGPGNPSPTPAVRRLELYPTVGIQLAPNTQIRFWDENGINFNAAAGGWFVPLDAMVTHRVNRHFLFAVGASKQVVETYQQYKWMVYSKASFNF
;
A
#
# COMPACT_ATOMS: atom_id res chain seq x y z
N MET A 1 11.68 -14.47 8.35
CA MET A 1 10.63 -14.62 7.31
C MET A 1 10.03 -13.22 7.11
N TRP A 2 10.49 -12.50 6.08
CA TRP A 2 10.19 -11.09 5.89
C TRP A 2 9.06 -10.97 4.87
N THR A 3 7.87 -10.66 5.33
CA THR A 3 6.80 -10.24 4.44
C THR A 3 6.90 -8.71 4.35
N SER A 4 7.25 -8.19 3.17
CA SER A 4 7.21 -6.76 2.92
C SER A 4 5.81 -6.23 3.24
N ALA A 5 5.77 -5.10 3.94
CA ALA A 5 4.52 -4.39 4.20
C ALA A 5 3.78 -4.17 2.88
N ALA A 6 2.54 -4.60 2.83
CA ALA A 6 1.70 -4.34 1.69
C ALA A 6 1.28 -2.88 1.71
N VAL A 7 1.70 -2.19 0.71
CA VAL A 7 1.37 -0.79 0.46
C VAL A 7 0.12 -0.73 -0.38
N ALA A 8 -0.93 -0.09 0.08
CA ALA A 8 -2.05 0.25 -0.77
C ALA A 8 -2.87 1.40 -0.21
N GLY A 9 -2.73 2.53 -0.76
CA GLY A 9 -3.69 3.61 -0.68
C GLY A 9 -4.06 4.01 -2.10
N GLU A 10 -5.27 3.74 -2.51
CA GLU A 10 -5.74 4.05 -3.84
C GLU A 10 -6.89 5.06 -3.77
N THR A 11 -6.55 6.32 -3.61
CA THR A 11 -7.54 7.37 -3.77
C THR A 11 -7.02 8.44 -4.70
N SER A 12 -7.45 8.39 -5.94
CA SER A 12 -7.35 9.53 -6.83
C SER A 12 -8.31 10.62 -6.35
N SER A 13 -7.78 11.69 -5.82
CA SER A 13 -8.57 12.88 -5.52
C SER A 13 -8.85 13.62 -6.82
N SER A 14 -10.12 13.80 -7.16
CA SER A 14 -10.71 14.66 -8.19
C SER A 14 -10.83 14.10 -9.62
N SER A 15 -11.92 14.52 -10.28
CA SER A 15 -12.29 14.18 -11.64
C SER A 15 -11.32 14.63 -12.74
N ASP A 16 -10.33 15.45 -12.42
CA ASP A 16 -9.27 15.88 -13.36
C ASP A 16 -8.06 14.94 -13.34
N SER A 17 -7.95 14.01 -12.37
CA SER A 17 -6.80 13.11 -12.24
C SER A 17 -6.98 11.79 -12.98
N ASP A 18 -8.17 11.48 -13.48
CA ASP A 18 -8.47 10.17 -14.07
C ASP A 18 -7.69 9.91 -15.38
N ASN A 19 -7.12 10.95 -16.01
CA ASN A 19 -6.33 10.85 -17.24
C ASN A 19 -4.86 11.28 -17.07
N GLN A 20 -4.37 11.44 -15.85
CA GLN A 20 -3.00 11.86 -15.60
C GLN A 20 -2.12 10.68 -15.22
N HIS A 21 -0.91 10.65 -15.81
CA HIS A 21 0.15 9.78 -15.35
C HIS A 21 0.67 10.31 -14.01
N ILE A 22 0.85 9.41 -13.04
CA ILE A 22 1.37 9.77 -11.73
C ILE A 22 2.62 8.94 -11.45
N LEU A 23 3.68 9.60 -11.04
CA LEU A 23 4.91 8.99 -10.56
C LEU A 23 5.13 9.37 -9.11
N GLU A 24 5.26 8.38 -8.23
CA GLU A 24 5.48 8.59 -6.82
C GLU A 24 6.80 7.93 -6.37
N PHE A 25 7.53 8.65 -5.54
CA PHE A 25 8.70 8.18 -4.80
C PHE A 25 8.34 8.11 -3.33
N TRP A 26 8.49 6.94 -2.74
CA TRP A 26 8.20 6.70 -1.34
C TRP A 26 9.45 6.28 -0.59
N GLY A 27 9.59 6.78 0.64
CA GLY A 27 10.60 6.34 1.60
C GLY A 27 9.92 5.87 2.87
N TYR A 28 10.31 4.70 3.37
CA TYR A 28 9.79 4.14 4.62
C TYR A 28 10.97 3.80 5.53
N HIS A 29 10.78 4.09 6.82
CA HIS A 29 11.67 3.65 7.89
C HIS A 29 10.81 2.94 8.94
N ALA A 30 11.05 1.64 9.12
CA ALA A 30 10.26 0.79 9.99
C ALA A 30 11.11 0.13 11.07
N TYR A 31 10.62 0.13 12.30
CA TYR A 31 11.13 -0.69 13.38
C TYR A 31 10.36 -2.01 13.45
N MET A 32 11.08 -3.10 13.28
CA MET A 32 10.52 -4.46 13.20
C MET A 32 10.45 -5.15 14.56
N GLY A 33 11.08 -4.59 15.57
CA GLY A 33 11.30 -5.23 16.89
C GLY A 33 12.70 -5.84 17.00
N THR A 34 13.11 -6.20 18.25
CA THR A 34 14.42 -6.79 18.54
C THR A 34 15.61 -6.03 17.92
N GLU A 35 15.57 -4.69 17.99
CA GLU A 35 16.60 -3.80 17.45
C GLU A 35 16.81 -3.93 15.93
N THR A 36 15.83 -4.46 15.22
CA THR A 36 15.86 -4.60 13.77
C THR A 36 15.05 -3.49 13.11
N TYR A 37 15.63 -2.87 12.07
CA TYR A 37 15.04 -1.81 11.27
C TYR A 37 15.00 -2.20 9.79
N SER A 38 14.09 -1.59 9.06
CA SER A 38 13.99 -1.75 7.61
C SER A 38 13.77 -0.40 6.96
N ASP A 39 14.61 -0.06 6.00
CA ASP A 39 14.43 1.08 5.11
C ASP A 39 13.96 0.57 3.75
N THR A 40 12.93 1.20 3.20
CA THR A 40 12.40 0.86 1.89
C THR A 40 12.28 2.12 1.04
N LEU A 41 12.85 2.06 -0.16
CA LEU A 41 12.58 3.01 -1.23
C LEU A 41 11.64 2.34 -2.23
N LEU A 42 10.53 3.00 -2.56
CA LEU A 42 9.54 2.47 -3.49
C LEU A 42 9.26 3.49 -4.58
N LEU A 43 9.28 3.00 -5.82
CA LEU A 43 8.82 3.70 -7.00
C LEU A 43 7.45 3.17 -7.37
N ARG A 44 6.50 4.06 -7.56
CA ARG A 44 5.12 3.74 -7.93
C ARG A 44 4.72 4.57 -9.14
N TYR A 45 4.19 3.92 -10.14
CA TYR A 45 3.71 4.55 -11.36
C TYR A 45 2.27 4.17 -11.64
N TYR A 46 1.46 5.17 -11.98
CA TYR A 46 0.07 4.99 -12.38
C TYR A 46 -0.11 5.34 -13.84
N GLN A 47 -0.70 4.41 -14.57
CA GLN A 47 -1.07 4.53 -15.98
C GLN A 47 -2.60 4.55 -16.08
N PRO A 48 -3.22 5.62 -16.57
CA PRO A 48 -4.63 5.61 -16.92
C PRO A 48 -4.87 4.57 -18.03
N LEU A 49 -6.00 3.89 -17.93
CA LEU A 49 -6.48 2.94 -18.93
C LEU A 49 -7.86 3.39 -19.41
N GLU A 50 -8.01 3.52 -20.73
CA GLU A 50 -9.28 3.84 -21.36
C GLU A 50 -9.58 2.82 -22.46
N PHE A 51 -10.70 2.10 -22.32
CA PHE A 51 -11.19 1.15 -23.30
C PHE A 51 -12.68 1.40 -23.55
N ASP A 52 -13.00 2.06 -24.64
CA ASP A 52 -14.37 2.44 -25.01
C ASP A 52 -15.03 3.27 -23.89
N GLN A 53 -16.02 2.71 -23.20
CA GLN A 53 -16.72 3.37 -22.08
C GLN A 53 -16.14 3.04 -20.70
N TRP A 54 -15.18 2.11 -20.63
CA TRP A 54 -14.55 1.70 -19.38
C TRP A 54 -13.29 2.52 -19.10
N ARG A 55 -13.19 3.00 -17.87
CA ARG A 55 -12.02 3.72 -17.37
C ARG A 55 -11.45 3.00 -16.17
N GLY A 56 -10.14 2.91 -16.14
CA GLY A 56 -9.41 2.27 -15.08
C GLY A 56 -8.01 2.81 -14.91
N THR A 57 -7.27 2.18 -14.02
CA THR A 57 -5.88 2.52 -13.71
C THR A 57 -5.06 1.24 -13.62
N LEU A 58 -3.89 1.25 -14.23
CA LEU A 58 -2.83 0.28 -13.98
C LEU A 58 -1.78 0.93 -13.09
N ARG A 59 -1.38 0.25 -12.02
CA ARG A 59 -0.33 0.68 -11.12
C ARG A 59 0.79 -0.35 -11.09
N LEU A 60 2.02 0.12 -11.27
CA LEU A 60 3.24 -0.63 -11.07
C LEU A 60 3.95 -0.11 -9.82
N ASP A 61 4.28 -0.99 -8.90
CA ASP A 61 5.14 -0.71 -7.76
C ASP A 61 6.40 -1.56 -7.84
N THR A 62 7.55 -0.98 -7.56
CA THR A 62 8.82 -1.69 -7.36
C THR A 62 9.59 -1.04 -6.22
N SER A 63 10.30 -1.84 -5.44
CA SER A 63 11.00 -1.35 -4.25
C SER A 63 12.41 -1.89 -4.13
N ASN A 64 13.20 -1.18 -3.32
CA ASN A 64 14.50 -1.60 -2.81
C ASN A 64 14.41 -1.58 -1.29
N VAL A 65 14.94 -2.58 -0.62
CA VAL A 65 14.82 -2.76 0.83
C VAL A 65 16.22 -2.98 1.43
N SER A 66 16.49 -2.26 2.52
CA SER A 66 17.64 -2.48 3.38
C SER A 66 17.14 -2.88 4.76
N VAL A 67 17.67 -3.97 5.30
CA VAL A 67 17.36 -4.46 6.66
C VAL A 67 18.65 -4.50 7.46
N TYR A 68 18.65 -3.93 8.65
CA TYR A 68 19.81 -3.85 9.52
C TYR A 68 19.43 -4.08 10.99
N SER A 69 20.36 -4.64 11.76
CA SER A 69 20.21 -4.91 13.18
C SER A 69 21.27 -4.12 13.97
N HIS A 70 20.87 -3.57 15.11
CA HIS A 70 21.74 -2.87 16.05
C HIS A 70 22.04 -3.72 17.30
N SER A 71 21.77 -5.02 17.27
CA SER A 71 22.03 -5.90 18.41
C SER A 71 23.55 -5.97 18.69
N PRO A 72 24.01 -5.72 19.94
CA PRO A 72 25.41 -5.81 20.29
C PRO A 72 26.01 -7.22 20.16
N SER A 73 25.15 -8.25 20.09
CA SER A 73 25.57 -9.65 20.01
C SER A 73 25.64 -10.20 18.58
N GLU A 74 25.12 -9.48 17.61
CA GLU A 74 25.16 -9.86 16.20
C GLU A 74 25.95 -8.78 15.43
N THR A 75 27.00 -9.19 14.74
CA THR A 75 27.57 -8.38 13.67
C THR A 75 26.45 -8.22 12.63
N GLY A 76 25.87 -7.02 12.56
CA GLY A 76 24.70 -6.72 11.75
C GLY A 76 24.82 -7.31 10.35
N VAL A 77 23.90 -8.20 10.00
CA VAL A 77 23.78 -8.67 8.62
C VAL A 77 22.95 -7.60 7.92
N ASP A 78 23.65 -6.63 7.34
CA ASP A 78 23.02 -5.68 6.46
C ASP A 78 22.55 -6.43 5.21
N HIS A 79 21.25 -6.63 5.10
CA HIS A 79 20.67 -7.16 3.88
C HIS A 79 20.18 -6.00 3.04
N HIS A 80 20.73 -5.88 1.84
CA HIS A 80 20.31 -4.88 0.87
C HIS A 80 19.95 -5.57 -0.45
N GLY A 81 18.78 -5.24 -1.00
CA GLY A 81 18.36 -5.86 -2.25
C GLY A 81 17.03 -5.36 -2.78
N ALA A 82 16.70 -5.86 -3.95
CA ALA A 82 15.40 -5.60 -4.54
C ALA A 82 14.27 -6.13 -3.62
N GLY A 83 13.28 -5.30 -3.42
CA GLY A 83 12.08 -5.64 -2.65
C GLY A 83 11.00 -6.27 -3.50
N THR A 84 9.75 -6.02 -3.12
CA THR A 84 8.59 -6.56 -3.83
C THR A 84 8.28 -5.74 -5.07
N THR A 85 7.93 -6.42 -6.17
CA THR A 85 7.38 -5.81 -7.38
C THR A 85 5.97 -6.32 -7.60
N PHE A 86 5.02 -5.43 -7.84
CA PHE A 86 3.64 -5.82 -8.09
C PHE A 86 2.92 -4.90 -9.08
N LEU A 87 1.93 -5.49 -9.75
CA LEU A 87 1.00 -4.82 -10.63
C LEU A 87 -0.39 -4.83 -9.99
N THR A 88 -1.08 -3.70 -10.06
CA THR A 88 -2.48 -3.58 -9.65
C THR A 88 -3.26 -2.93 -10.76
N ALA A 89 -4.40 -3.49 -11.14
CA ALA A 89 -5.30 -2.89 -12.10
C ALA A 89 -6.71 -2.82 -11.50
N TRP A 90 -7.38 -1.69 -11.67
CA TRP A 90 -8.77 -1.52 -11.23
C TRP A 90 -9.49 -0.49 -12.10
N GLY A 91 -10.81 -0.53 -12.05
CA GLY A 91 -11.65 0.44 -12.74
C GLY A 91 -12.98 0.64 -12.03
N THR A 92 -13.65 1.73 -12.39
CA THR A 92 -15.00 2.02 -11.89
C THR A 92 -15.98 1.01 -12.49
N VAL A 93 -16.76 0.37 -11.62
CA VAL A 93 -17.81 -0.59 -11.99
C VAL A 93 -19.17 0.08 -12.07
N ALA A 94 -19.46 0.96 -11.09
CA ALA A 94 -20.72 1.68 -11.05
C ALA A 94 -20.55 3.04 -10.38
N ASN A 95 -21.30 4.02 -10.90
CA ASN A 95 -21.54 5.31 -10.25
C ASN A 95 -23.00 5.31 -9.76
N PHE A 96 -23.22 5.29 -8.45
CA PHE A 96 -24.56 5.26 -7.88
C PHE A 96 -25.21 6.64 -7.88
N ASN A 97 -24.39 7.68 -7.76
CA ASN A 97 -24.77 9.09 -7.87
C ASN A 97 -23.50 9.95 -8.03
N GLN A 98 -23.64 11.28 -7.93
CA GLN A 98 -22.49 12.21 -8.05
C GLN A 98 -21.43 12.06 -6.96
N SER A 99 -21.75 11.41 -5.85
CA SER A 99 -20.87 11.28 -4.67
C SER A 99 -20.34 9.88 -4.46
N TRP A 100 -21.05 8.84 -4.89
CA TRP A 100 -20.72 7.46 -4.64
C TRP A 100 -20.37 6.69 -5.91
N SER A 101 -19.25 5.98 -5.87
CA SER A 101 -18.86 5.04 -6.91
C SER A 101 -18.35 3.74 -6.31
N SER A 102 -18.31 2.67 -7.09
CA SER A 102 -17.64 1.42 -6.75
C SER A 102 -16.59 1.08 -7.78
N SER A 103 -15.55 0.38 -7.34
CA SER A 103 -14.47 -0.11 -8.17
C SER A 103 -14.22 -1.60 -7.94
N ALA A 104 -13.71 -2.25 -8.97
CA ALA A 104 -13.21 -3.62 -8.87
C ALA A 104 -11.91 -3.75 -9.66
N GLY A 105 -11.12 -4.74 -9.29
CA GLY A 105 -9.83 -4.98 -9.92
C GLY A 105 -9.08 -6.14 -9.31
N GLY A 106 -7.76 -6.13 -9.44
CA GLY A 106 -6.90 -7.15 -8.86
C GLY A 106 -5.45 -6.70 -8.77
N ARG A 107 -4.70 -7.43 -7.96
CA ARG A 107 -3.26 -7.27 -7.79
C ARG A 107 -2.54 -8.57 -8.05
N VAL A 108 -1.36 -8.46 -8.65
CA VAL A 108 -0.41 -9.56 -8.81
C VAL A 108 0.94 -9.11 -8.25
N ILE A 109 1.51 -9.90 -7.36
CA ILE A 109 2.88 -9.76 -6.86
C ILE A 109 3.75 -10.76 -7.61
N LEU A 110 4.84 -10.27 -8.19
CA LEU A 110 5.75 -11.08 -8.98
C LEU A 110 6.70 -11.85 -8.05
N PRO A 111 7.09 -13.09 -8.39
CA PRO A 111 8.03 -13.91 -7.61
C PRO A 111 9.46 -13.48 -7.88
N VAL A 112 9.75 -12.21 -7.63
CA VAL A 112 11.09 -11.62 -7.82
C VAL A 112 11.61 -11.08 -6.51
N ALA A 113 12.92 -11.09 -6.34
CA ALA A 113 13.60 -10.55 -5.17
C ALA A 113 13.12 -11.21 -3.85
N LEU A 114 12.47 -10.45 -2.98
CA LEU A 114 12.01 -10.93 -1.67
C LEU A 114 10.75 -11.82 -1.75
N SER A 115 10.04 -11.82 -2.88
CA SER A 115 8.91 -12.72 -3.09
C SER A 115 9.37 -14.01 -3.76
N ASN A 116 9.18 -15.14 -3.09
CA ASN A 116 9.49 -16.48 -3.61
C ASN A 116 8.26 -17.20 -4.17
N GLN A 117 7.16 -16.50 -4.40
CA GLN A 117 5.92 -17.04 -4.90
C GLN A 117 5.15 -15.98 -5.68
N TRP A 118 4.34 -16.43 -6.63
CA TRP A 118 3.30 -15.61 -7.20
C TRP A 118 2.21 -15.36 -6.16
N VAL A 119 1.76 -14.13 -6.03
CA VAL A 119 0.61 -13.81 -5.18
C VAL A 119 -0.36 -13.00 -6.01
N ALA A 120 -1.60 -13.45 -6.11
CA ALA A 120 -2.63 -12.72 -6.83
C ALA A 120 -3.91 -12.61 -6.00
N GLY A 121 -4.70 -11.59 -6.29
CA GLY A 121 -5.96 -11.46 -5.60
C GLY A 121 -6.88 -10.38 -6.16
N PRO A 122 -8.19 -10.61 -6.07
CA PRO A 122 -9.20 -9.62 -6.42
C PRO A 122 -9.24 -8.50 -5.38
N GLN A 123 -9.67 -7.32 -5.83
CA GLN A 123 -9.99 -6.20 -4.96
C GLN A 123 -11.32 -5.58 -5.34
N VAL A 124 -12.02 -5.07 -4.34
CA VAL A 124 -13.23 -4.28 -4.49
C VAL A 124 -13.16 -3.06 -3.58
N GLY A 125 -13.68 -1.96 -4.04
CA GLY A 125 -13.70 -0.71 -3.30
C GLY A 125 -14.97 0.09 -3.55
N ALA A 126 -15.19 1.03 -2.66
CA ALA A 126 -16.18 2.09 -2.85
C ALA A 126 -15.50 3.43 -2.62
N SER A 127 -16.04 4.49 -3.18
CA SER A 127 -15.55 5.84 -2.96
C SER A 127 -16.73 6.77 -2.77
N TYR A 128 -16.66 7.55 -1.71
CA TYR A 128 -17.54 8.66 -1.44
C TYR A 128 -16.75 9.96 -1.52
N LYS A 129 -17.23 10.90 -2.34
CA LYS A 129 -16.72 12.27 -2.41
C LYS A 129 -17.87 13.23 -2.14
N PRO A 130 -17.74 14.18 -1.19
CA PRO A 130 -18.75 15.18 -0.98
C PRO A 130 -19.04 15.95 -2.29
N PRO A 131 -20.29 16.37 -2.53
CA PRO A 131 -20.63 17.16 -3.70
C PRO A 131 -19.82 18.46 -3.76
N LEU A 132 -19.48 18.91 -4.97
CA LEU A 132 -18.76 20.16 -5.19
C LEU A 132 -19.51 21.34 -4.56
N GLY A 133 -18.78 22.22 -3.87
CA GLY A 133 -19.35 23.39 -3.20
C GLY A 133 -19.88 23.12 -1.78
N THR A 134 -19.88 21.87 -1.32
CA THR A 134 -20.23 21.56 0.07
C THR A 134 -19.03 21.83 0.97
N GLN A 135 -19.18 22.76 1.91
CA GLN A 135 -18.17 22.94 2.95
C GLN A 135 -18.28 21.80 3.96
N THR A 136 -17.37 20.84 3.85
CA THR A 136 -17.31 19.69 4.77
C THR A 136 -15.85 19.44 5.17
N TRP A 137 -15.68 18.96 6.40
CA TRP A 137 -14.39 18.51 6.89
C TRP A 137 -13.96 17.18 6.25
N LEU A 138 -14.92 16.38 5.74
CA LEU A 138 -14.65 15.11 5.07
C LEU A 138 -14.20 15.40 3.63
N ALA A 139 -12.99 15.02 3.27
CA ALA A 139 -12.49 15.12 1.92
C ALA A 139 -12.99 13.96 1.05
N ASP A 140 -12.85 12.73 1.55
CA ASP A 140 -13.34 11.50 0.93
C ASP A 140 -13.42 10.36 1.96
N PHE A 141 -14.16 9.30 1.58
CA PHE A 141 -14.16 8.01 2.26
C PHE A 141 -14.06 6.92 1.19
N SER A 142 -12.97 6.16 1.19
CA SER A 142 -12.62 5.25 0.08
C SER A 142 -12.19 3.88 0.59
N PRO A 143 -13.13 3.09 1.17
CA PRO A 143 -12.81 1.75 1.66
C PRO A 143 -12.46 0.81 0.51
N LEU A 144 -11.40 0.02 0.74
CA LEU A 144 -10.94 -1.02 -0.18
C LEU A 144 -10.76 -2.33 0.59
N THR A 145 -11.14 -3.42 -0.03
CA THR A 145 -10.91 -4.79 0.45
C THR A 145 -10.21 -5.59 -0.64
N ARG A 146 -9.19 -6.37 -0.23
CA ARG A 146 -8.44 -7.25 -1.12
C ARG A 146 -8.17 -8.58 -0.44
N TYR A 147 -8.30 -9.68 -1.19
CA TYR A 147 -7.86 -10.99 -0.72
C TYR A 147 -6.71 -11.49 -1.58
N MET A 148 -5.57 -11.76 -0.95
CA MET A 148 -4.35 -12.18 -1.62
C MET A 148 -4.09 -13.66 -1.39
N TYR A 149 -3.83 -14.40 -2.47
CA TYR A 149 -3.53 -15.83 -2.47
C TYR A 149 -2.21 -16.09 -3.16
N GLY A 150 -1.30 -16.79 -2.46
CA GLY A 150 0.01 -17.21 -2.97
C GLY A 150 -0.07 -18.60 -3.60
N PHE A 151 0.62 -18.77 -4.71
CA PHE A 151 0.75 -20.05 -5.45
C PHE A 151 2.15 -20.15 -6.05
N ASP A 152 2.51 -21.34 -6.55
CA ASP A 152 3.83 -21.63 -7.10
C ASP A 152 4.95 -21.21 -6.15
N VAL A 153 4.88 -21.70 -4.91
CA VAL A 153 5.85 -21.38 -3.87
C VAL A 153 7.18 -22.05 -4.23
N GLN A 154 8.19 -21.23 -4.52
CA GLN A 154 9.54 -21.71 -4.77
C GLN A 154 10.18 -22.06 -3.41
N ASN A 155 10.20 -23.34 -3.10
CA ASN A 155 10.89 -23.83 -1.92
C ASN A 155 12.39 -23.76 -2.17
N ASN A 156 13.05 -22.71 -1.71
CA ASN A 156 14.50 -22.66 -1.61
C ASN A 156 14.96 -23.59 -0.47
N THR A 157 14.89 -24.89 -0.72
CA THR A 157 15.41 -25.92 0.17
C THR A 157 16.93 -26.05 0.00
N GLY A 158 17.66 -24.95 0.21
CA GLY A 158 19.11 -24.98 0.33
C GLY A 158 19.53 -25.57 1.68
N PRO A 159 20.77 -26.09 1.81
CA PRO A 159 21.31 -26.54 3.10
C PRO A 159 21.28 -25.36 4.08
N GLY A 160 20.42 -25.40 5.08
CA GLY A 160 20.25 -24.35 6.11
C GLY A 160 18.86 -23.69 6.17
N ASN A 161 17.94 -23.98 5.25
CA ASN A 161 16.58 -23.50 5.33
C ASN A 161 15.55 -24.63 5.16
N PRO A 162 15.31 -25.44 6.22
CA PRO A 162 14.50 -26.65 6.15
C PRO A 162 12.98 -26.40 6.18
N SER A 163 12.53 -25.18 6.34
CA SER A 163 11.09 -24.91 6.50
C SER A 163 10.48 -24.40 5.18
N PRO A 164 9.46 -25.07 4.64
CA PRO A 164 8.76 -24.58 3.48
C PRO A 164 8.10 -23.21 3.81
N THR A 165 8.28 -22.24 2.95
CA THR A 165 7.59 -20.95 3.07
C THR A 165 6.10 -21.18 2.86
N PRO A 166 5.22 -20.83 3.82
CA PRO A 166 3.80 -21.01 3.63
C PRO A 166 3.28 -20.09 2.51
N ALA A 167 2.32 -20.60 1.74
CA ALA A 167 1.64 -19.79 0.74
C ALA A 167 0.94 -18.58 1.40
N VAL A 168 1.06 -17.43 0.80
CA VAL A 168 0.38 -16.22 1.27
C VAL A 168 -1.13 -16.44 1.21
N ARG A 169 -1.84 -16.17 2.31
CA ARG A 169 -3.30 -16.09 2.39
C ARG A 169 -3.63 -14.92 3.28
N ARG A 170 -4.02 -13.80 2.68
CA ARG A 170 -4.17 -12.55 3.43
C ARG A 170 -5.39 -11.78 2.95
N LEU A 171 -6.22 -11.37 3.91
CA LEU A 171 -7.25 -10.37 3.70
C LEU A 171 -6.69 -9.01 4.08
N GLU A 172 -6.81 -8.04 3.20
CA GLU A 172 -6.38 -6.66 3.40
C GLU A 172 -7.61 -5.74 3.38
N LEU A 173 -7.70 -4.86 4.38
CA LEU A 173 -8.79 -3.91 4.53
C LEU A 173 -8.19 -2.50 4.68
N TYR A 174 -8.64 -1.58 3.86
CA TYR A 174 -8.24 -0.17 3.88
C TYR A 174 -9.49 0.68 4.10
N PRO A 175 -9.87 1.01 5.33
CA PRO A 175 -11.01 1.89 5.60
C PRO A 175 -10.61 3.37 5.43
N THR A 176 -10.04 3.71 4.28
CA THR A 176 -9.43 5.02 4.01
C THR A 176 -10.41 6.18 4.21
N VAL A 177 -10.01 7.15 5.04
CA VAL A 177 -10.75 8.39 5.29
C VAL A 177 -9.81 9.57 5.09
N GLY A 178 -10.23 10.54 4.28
CA GLY A 178 -9.58 11.82 4.09
C GLY A 178 -10.31 12.94 4.82
N ILE A 179 -9.58 13.74 5.60
CA ILE A 179 -10.09 14.91 6.32
C ILE A 179 -9.40 16.15 5.77
N GLN A 180 -10.18 17.15 5.34
CA GLN A 180 -9.66 18.40 4.84
C GLN A 180 -9.26 19.30 6.01
N LEU A 181 -7.97 19.66 6.08
CA LEU A 181 -7.45 20.58 7.09
C LEU A 181 -7.34 22.02 6.56
N ALA A 182 -6.97 22.17 5.29
CA ALA A 182 -6.85 23.43 4.58
C ALA A 182 -7.04 23.20 3.07
N PRO A 183 -7.22 24.22 2.23
CA PRO A 183 -7.52 24.01 0.80
C PRO A 183 -6.61 23.02 0.06
N ASN A 184 -5.33 22.97 0.41
CA ASN A 184 -4.34 22.09 -0.22
C ASN A 184 -3.77 21.03 0.74
N THR A 185 -4.35 20.86 1.94
CA THR A 185 -3.80 20.00 2.98
C THR A 185 -4.88 19.08 3.54
N GLN A 186 -4.61 17.80 3.55
CA GLN A 186 -5.49 16.76 4.10
C GLN A 186 -4.73 15.89 5.08
N ILE A 187 -5.42 15.34 6.06
CA ILE A 187 -4.95 14.20 6.82
C ILE A 187 -5.74 12.97 6.33
N ARG A 188 -5.02 11.86 6.10
CA ARG A 188 -5.59 10.61 5.60
C ARG A 188 -5.27 9.49 6.58
N PHE A 189 -6.26 8.68 6.88
CA PHE A 189 -6.14 7.50 7.73
C PHE A 189 -6.27 6.24 6.91
N TRP A 190 -5.45 5.22 7.22
CA TRP A 190 -5.42 3.92 6.53
C TRP A 190 -5.33 4.01 5.01
N ASP A 191 -4.63 5.03 4.52
CA ASP A 191 -4.41 5.25 3.09
C ASP A 191 -3.24 4.38 2.58
N GLU A 192 -2.19 4.28 3.37
CA GLU A 192 -0.97 3.55 3.01
C GLU A 192 -0.89 2.19 3.72
N ASN A 193 -1.15 2.14 5.01
CA ASN A 193 -1.06 0.92 5.80
C ASN A 193 -2.44 0.48 6.28
N GLY A 194 -2.96 -0.59 5.68
CA GLY A 194 -4.25 -1.16 5.98
C GLY A 194 -4.21 -2.22 7.09
N ILE A 195 -5.39 -2.65 7.47
CA ILE A 195 -5.61 -3.78 8.40
C ILE A 195 -5.41 -5.07 7.63
N ASN A 196 -4.67 -6.01 8.18
CA ASN A 196 -4.39 -7.30 7.54
C ASN A 196 -4.77 -8.47 8.44
N PHE A 197 -5.43 -9.46 7.86
CA PHE A 197 -5.63 -10.76 8.48
C PHE A 197 -4.81 -11.81 7.73
N ASN A 198 -3.87 -12.45 8.44
CA ASN A 198 -3.09 -13.57 7.89
C ASN A 198 -3.89 -14.86 8.05
N ALA A 199 -4.55 -15.32 7.00
CA ALA A 199 -5.36 -16.53 7.03
C ALA A 199 -4.53 -17.82 7.00
N ALA A 200 -3.24 -17.75 6.65
CA ALA A 200 -2.35 -18.93 6.66
C ALA A 200 -1.85 -19.28 8.07
N ALA A 201 -1.48 -18.25 8.87
CA ALA A 201 -0.96 -18.46 10.22
C ALA A 201 -1.99 -18.14 11.32
N GLY A 202 -3.10 -17.53 10.97
CA GLY A 202 -4.03 -16.90 11.90
C GLY A 202 -3.43 -15.62 12.52
N GLY A 203 -4.24 -14.60 12.66
CA GLY A 203 -3.82 -13.37 13.35
C GLY A 203 -4.04 -12.10 12.55
N TRP A 204 -4.25 -11.04 13.31
CA TRP A 204 -4.51 -9.70 12.81
C TRP A 204 -3.31 -8.79 13.01
N PHE A 205 -3.03 -8.02 11.98
CA PHE A 205 -2.23 -6.81 12.03
C PHE A 205 -3.18 -5.63 11.89
N VAL A 206 -3.29 -4.80 12.92
CA VAL A 206 -4.12 -3.60 12.90
C VAL A 206 -3.23 -2.41 13.22
N PRO A 207 -2.89 -1.58 12.23
CA PRO A 207 -2.15 -0.35 12.46
C PRO A 207 -3.09 0.82 12.78
N LEU A 208 -2.61 1.76 13.56
CA LEU A 208 -3.06 3.14 13.52
C LEU A 208 -2.18 3.88 12.53
N ASP A 209 -2.73 4.20 11.37
CA ASP A 209 -2.03 4.82 10.25
C ASP A 209 -2.59 6.20 9.96
N ALA A 210 -1.72 7.20 9.84
CA ALA A 210 -2.10 8.56 9.48
C ALA A 210 -1.02 9.23 8.62
N MET A 211 -1.45 9.95 7.60
CA MET A 211 -0.59 10.67 6.66
C MET A 211 -1.15 12.07 6.41
N VAL A 212 -0.31 13.08 6.52
CA VAL A 212 -0.63 14.44 6.08
C VAL A 212 -0.14 14.61 4.65
N THR A 213 -1.03 15.01 3.76
CA THR A 213 -0.72 15.32 2.36
C THR A 213 -0.85 16.82 2.12
N HIS A 214 0.09 17.38 1.38
CA HIS A 214 0.05 18.79 0.96
C HIS A 214 0.29 18.92 -0.53
N ARG A 215 -0.68 19.50 -1.25
CA ARG A 215 -0.55 19.80 -2.67
C ARG A 215 0.13 21.16 -2.85
N VAL A 216 1.36 21.13 -3.35
CA VAL A 216 2.16 22.35 -3.61
C VAL A 216 1.62 23.08 -4.84
N ASN A 217 1.32 22.32 -5.90
CA ASN A 217 0.72 22.82 -7.14
C ASN A 217 -0.02 21.68 -7.88
N ARG A 218 -0.54 21.93 -9.09
CA ARG A 218 -1.28 20.91 -9.86
C ARG A 218 -0.44 19.67 -10.23
N HIS A 219 0.89 19.79 -10.27
CA HIS A 219 1.80 18.74 -10.69
C HIS A 219 2.54 18.06 -9.53
N PHE A 220 2.57 18.67 -8.36
CA PHE A 220 3.38 18.19 -7.26
C PHE A 220 2.61 18.14 -5.95
N LEU A 221 2.67 16.97 -5.31
CA LEU A 221 2.15 16.71 -3.97
C LEU A 221 3.25 16.08 -3.13
N PHE A 222 3.33 16.48 -1.87
CA PHE A 222 4.20 15.90 -0.86
C PHE A 222 3.37 15.36 0.30
N ALA A 223 3.84 14.28 0.94
CA ALA A 223 3.19 13.73 2.12
C ALA A 223 4.20 13.17 3.12
N VAL A 224 3.81 13.18 4.39
CA VAL A 224 4.50 12.50 5.48
C VAL A 224 3.48 11.76 6.32
N GLY A 225 3.86 10.60 6.83
CA GLY A 225 2.97 9.78 7.63
C GLY A 225 3.70 8.93 8.65
N ALA A 226 2.91 8.39 9.56
CA ALA A 226 3.37 7.44 10.56
C ALA A 226 2.32 6.36 10.78
N SER A 227 2.80 5.19 11.12
CA SER A 227 1.96 4.03 11.40
C SER A 227 2.50 3.29 12.61
N LYS A 228 1.60 2.84 13.48
CA LYS A 228 1.95 2.07 14.66
C LYS A 228 1.02 0.87 14.79
N GLN A 229 1.58 -0.31 14.95
CA GLN A 229 0.81 -1.51 15.23
C GLN A 229 0.13 -1.41 16.60
N VAL A 230 -1.18 -1.64 16.66
CA VAL A 230 -1.99 -1.59 17.88
C VAL A 230 -2.57 -2.96 18.26
N VAL A 231 -2.69 -3.90 17.32
CA VAL A 231 -3.02 -5.30 17.57
C VAL A 231 -1.88 -6.19 17.08
N GLU A 232 -1.35 -7.04 17.96
CA GLU A 232 -0.08 -7.76 17.75
C GLU A 232 -0.25 -9.29 17.63
N THR A 233 -1.35 -9.80 17.13
CA THR A 233 -1.51 -11.25 16.91
C THR A 233 -0.78 -11.73 15.66
N TYR A 234 -0.46 -10.82 14.74
CA TYR A 234 0.43 -11.02 13.59
C TYR A 234 1.25 -9.75 13.39
N GLN A 235 2.56 -9.84 13.57
CA GLN A 235 3.45 -8.68 13.47
C GLN A 235 3.96 -8.47 12.05
N GLN A 236 3.88 -7.23 11.56
CA GLN A 236 4.59 -6.77 10.35
C GLN A 236 5.70 -5.76 10.70
N TYR A 237 5.40 -4.81 11.56
CA TYR A 237 6.34 -3.84 12.15
C TYR A 237 5.77 -3.39 13.50
N LYS A 238 6.56 -2.75 14.33
CA LYS A 238 6.10 -2.11 15.58
C LYS A 238 5.63 -0.69 15.33
N TRP A 239 6.45 0.07 14.58
CA TRP A 239 6.10 1.39 14.10
C TRP A 239 6.85 1.67 12.78
N MET A 240 6.35 2.64 12.04
CA MET A 240 6.88 3.06 10.76
C MET A 240 6.66 4.55 10.59
N VAL A 241 7.62 5.24 10.01
CA VAL A 241 7.45 6.59 9.45
C VAL A 241 7.70 6.52 7.96
N TYR A 242 7.00 7.36 7.21
CA TYR A 242 7.14 7.34 5.76
C TYR A 242 6.86 8.72 5.14
N SER A 243 7.36 8.90 3.93
CA SER A 243 7.14 10.10 3.13
C SER A 243 6.94 9.74 1.67
N LYS A 244 6.27 10.62 0.94
CA LYS A 244 6.17 10.53 -0.52
C LYS A 244 6.31 11.87 -1.20
N ALA A 245 6.84 11.82 -2.43
CA ALA A 245 6.76 12.88 -3.43
C ALA A 245 5.98 12.33 -4.63
N SER A 246 4.96 13.02 -5.09
CA SER A 246 4.08 12.60 -6.18
C SER A 246 4.09 13.66 -7.29
N PHE A 247 4.31 13.22 -8.51
CA PHE A 247 4.38 14.05 -9.72
C PHE A 247 3.30 13.62 -10.70
N ASN A 248 2.44 14.57 -11.11
CA ASN A 248 1.39 14.40 -12.09
C ASN A 248 1.78 15.04 -13.42
N PHE A 249 1.63 14.33 -14.56
CA PHE A 249 2.00 14.82 -15.90
C PHE A 249 1.13 14.21 -17.01
#